data_b998f52d4254557d295afe87f197b1eb
#
_entry.id   b998f52d4254557d295afe87f197b1eb
#
_cell.length_a   1.000
_cell.length_b   1.000
_cell.length_c   1.000
_cell.angle_alpha   90.00
_cell.angle_beta   90.00
_cell.angle_gamma   90.00
#
_symmetry.space_group_name_H-M   'P 1'
#
loop_
_entity.id
_entity.type
_entity.pdbx_description
1 polymer ?
#
loop_
_entity_poly.entity_id
_entity_poly.type
_entity_poly.pdbx_seq_one_letter_code
_entity_poly.pdbx_strand_id
1 'polypeptide(L)'
;MEYEKRYKGECMMNEKKQKLIKEIEVLNNSDEIKNFVCEVKKLCIDNGAYFVTSRIKSTESAIESFNDNKSKQIVNDKLYKTVILTNPDTVKSFESVETIVDLLGIRVITLDNNTLYKIVNLLKEKYNSYLSIDLISDRLVGFEYRAVHIYFKLNFPNISFEVPLEVQLKTYEMHYAWEALHDTIYKNQKIN
;
A
#
# COMPACT_ATOMS: atom_id res chain seq x y z
N MET A 1 27.71 -11.43 26.18
CA MET A 1 26.63 -12.11 25.41
C MET A 1 25.39 -11.24 25.16
N GLU A 2 24.81 -10.57 26.15
CA GLU A 2 23.63 -9.68 25.94
C GLU A 2 24.01 -8.37 25.23
N TYR A 3 25.17 -7.79 25.56
CA TYR A 3 25.71 -6.57 24.93
C TYR A 3 26.03 -6.77 23.44
N GLU A 4 26.58 -7.91 23.06
CA GLU A 4 26.89 -8.23 21.66
C GLU A 4 25.63 -8.46 20.81
N LYS A 5 24.58 -9.04 21.40
CA LYS A 5 23.26 -9.21 20.72
C LYS A 5 22.60 -7.87 20.47
N ARG A 6 22.69 -6.93 21.41
CA ARG A 6 22.11 -5.58 21.30
C ARG A 6 22.85 -4.76 20.23
N TYR A 7 24.17 -4.79 20.22
CA TYR A 7 25.02 -4.09 19.24
C TYR A 7 24.81 -4.62 17.81
N LYS A 8 24.69 -5.94 17.62
CA LYS A 8 24.37 -6.56 16.33
C LYS A 8 22.95 -6.18 15.85
N GLY A 9 21.98 -6.11 16.75
CA GLY A 9 20.63 -5.70 16.43
C GLY A 9 20.54 -4.24 15.95
N GLU A 10 21.22 -3.32 16.62
CA GLU A 10 21.29 -1.90 16.26
C GLU A 10 22.02 -1.67 14.93
N CYS A 11 23.10 -2.40 14.67
CA CYS A 11 23.82 -2.34 13.41
C CYS A 11 22.99 -2.83 12.23
N MET A 12 22.34 -3.98 12.36
CA MET A 12 21.44 -4.53 11.34
C MET A 12 20.22 -3.61 11.06
N MET A 13 19.68 -2.97 12.10
CA MET A 13 18.59 -2.01 11.97
C MET A 13 19.03 -0.79 11.16
N ASN A 14 20.24 -0.32 11.36
CA ASN A 14 20.79 0.83 10.65
C ASN A 14 21.05 0.53 9.16
N GLU A 15 21.57 -0.66 8.85
CA GLU A 15 21.75 -1.12 7.47
C GLU A 15 20.43 -1.23 6.70
N LYS A 16 19.39 -1.79 7.32
CA LYS A 16 18.05 -1.88 6.72
C LYS A 16 17.46 -0.49 6.44
N LYS A 17 17.62 0.47 7.34
CA LYS A 17 17.19 1.86 7.13
C LYS A 17 17.92 2.52 5.97
N GLN A 18 19.24 2.36 5.89
CA GLN A 18 20.05 2.91 4.82
C GLN A 18 19.66 2.30 3.46
N LYS A 19 19.37 1.01 3.42
CA LYS A 19 18.87 0.34 2.22
C LYS A 19 17.52 0.96 1.78
N LEU A 20 16.56 1.11 2.71
CA LEU A 20 15.26 1.69 2.44
C LEU A 20 15.36 3.13 1.90
N ILE A 21 16.24 3.96 2.47
CA ILE A 21 16.48 5.33 1.99
C ILE A 21 16.93 5.30 0.53
N LYS A 22 17.91 4.45 0.21
CA LYS A 22 18.42 4.32 -1.17
C LYS A 22 17.34 3.82 -2.13
N GLU A 23 16.50 2.87 -1.73
CA GLU A 23 15.38 2.38 -2.53
C GLU A 23 14.39 3.51 -2.84
N ILE A 24 14.03 4.34 -1.85
CA ILE A 24 13.17 5.51 -2.04
C ILE A 24 13.81 6.54 -2.98
N GLU A 25 15.10 6.81 -2.85
CA GLU A 25 15.82 7.71 -3.74
C GLU A 25 15.81 7.20 -5.20
N VAL A 26 16.03 5.89 -5.40
CA VAL A 26 15.95 5.26 -6.72
C VAL A 26 14.55 5.43 -7.31
N LEU A 27 13.49 5.16 -6.53
CA LEU A 27 12.11 5.30 -7.02
C LEU A 27 11.77 6.74 -7.41
N ASN A 28 12.18 7.73 -6.61
CA ASN A 28 11.91 9.14 -6.89
C ASN A 28 12.60 9.64 -8.17
N ASN A 29 13.78 9.10 -8.48
CA ASN A 29 14.58 9.51 -9.63
C ASN A 29 14.37 8.65 -10.88
N SER A 30 13.69 7.51 -10.78
CA SER A 30 13.50 6.57 -11.88
C SER A 30 12.46 7.06 -12.89
N ASP A 31 12.88 7.19 -14.14
CA ASP A 31 11.96 7.47 -15.25
C ASP A 31 11.09 6.25 -15.59
N GLU A 32 11.56 5.03 -15.33
CA GLU A 32 10.74 3.81 -15.48
C GLU A 32 9.53 3.84 -14.54
N ILE A 33 9.73 4.24 -13.29
CA ILE A 33 8.63 4.40 -12.30
C ILE A 33 7.67 5.49 -12.74
N LYS A 34 8.17 6.64 -13.19
CA LYS A 34 7.33 7.75 -13.68
C LYS A 34 6.49 7.32 -14.89
N ASN A 35 7.11 6.64 -15.86
CA ASN A 35 6.43 6.13 -17.05
C ASN A 35 5.37 5.08 -16.69
N PHE A 36 5.71 4.13 -15.83
CA PHE A 36 4.77 3.13 -15.32
C PHE A 36 3.57 3.77 -14.64
N VAL A 37 3.80 4.72 -13.75
CA VAL A 37 2.74 5.47 -13.05
C VAL A 37 1.85 6.21 -14.04
N CYS A 38 2.43 6.85 -15.06
CA CYS A 38 1.68 7.51 -16.12
C CYS A 38 0.82 6.51 -16.92
N GLU A 39 1.37 5.34 -17.23
CA GLU A 39 0.64 4.27 -17.94
C GLU A 39 -0.55 3.77 -17.12
N VAL A 40 -0.35 3.49 -15.82
CA VAL A 40 -1.44 3.05 -14.93
C VAL A 40 -2.50 4.15 -14.79
N LYS A 41 -2.11 5.41 -14.61
CA LYS A 41 -3.05 6.54 -14.55
C LYS A 41 -3.88 6.63 -15.82
N LYS A 42 -3.23 6.58 -16.98
CA LYS A 42 -3.91 6.61 -18.28
C LYS A 42 -4.87 5.43 -18.41
N LEU A 43 -4.43 4.21 -18.11
CA LEU A 43 -5.28 3.03 -18.14
C LEU A 43 -6.55 3.20 -17.30
N CYS A 44 -6.41 3.72 -16.07
CA CYS A 44 -7.55 3.92 -15.18
C CYS A 44 -8.50 5.01 -15.71
N ILE A 45 -7.97 6.14 -16.17
CA ILE A 45 -8.78 7.25 -16.72
C ILE A 45 -9.52 6.80 -17.98
N ASP A 46 -8.84 6.14 -18.92
CA ASP A 46 -9.45 5.63 -20.17
C ASP A 46 -10.57 4.59 -19.88
N ASN A 47 -10.57 4.00 -18.70
CA ASN A 47 -11.59 3.04 -18.24
C ASN A 47 -12.62 3.61 -17.26
N GLY A 48 -12.69 4.94 -17.13
CA GLY A 48 -13.76 5.63 -16.42
C GLY A 48 -13.41 6.04 -14.99
N ALA A 49 -12.14 5.97 -14.58
CA ALA A 49 -11.75 6.59 -13.31
C ALA A 49 -11.98 8.11 -13.37
N TYR A 50 -12.60 8.64 -12.33
CA TYR A 50 -12.83 10.08 -12.19
C TYR A 50 -11.53 10.83 -11.87
N PHE A 51 -10.68 10.20 -11.03
CA PHE A 51 -9.45 10.83 -10.55
C PHE A 51 -8.43 9.76 -10.15
N VAL A 52 -7.15 9.99 -10.48
CA VAL A 52 -6.05 9.10 -10.13
C VAL A 52 -4.86 9.89 -9.60
N THR A 53 -4.41 9.55 -8.39
CA THR A 53 -3.18 10.08 -7.80
C THR A 53 -2.16 9.00 -7.58
N SER A 54 -0.91 9.40 -7.41
CA SER A 54 0.18 8.51 -7.00
C SER A 54 1.08 9.21 -6.01
N ARG A 55 1.73 8.42 -5.17
CA ARG A 55 2.78 8.89 -4.26
C ARG A 55 3.85 7.83 -4.12
N ILE A 56 5.09 8.27 -3.94
CA ILE A 56 6.13 7.47 -3.30
C ILE A 56 6.12 7.86 -1.83
N LYS A 57 6.20 6.88 -0.94
CA LYS A 57 6.22 7.13 0.50
C LYS A 57 7.44 7.96 0.85
N SER A 58 7.28 9.00 1.68
CA SER A 58 8.42 9.81 2.11
C SER A 58 9.38 8.98 2.95
N THR A 59 10.64 9.34 2.95
CA THR A 59 11.69 8.66 3.71
C THR A 59 11.35 8.64 5.20
N GLU A 60 10.83 9.74 5.74
CA GLU A 60 10.42 9.86 7.14
C GLU A 60 9.29 8.89 7.48
N SER A 61 8.21 8.90 6.68
CA SER A 61 7.08 7.98 6.88
C SER A 61 7.46 6.52 6.70
N ALA A 62 8.40 6.22 5.80
CA ALA A 62 8.89 4.87 5.61
C ALA A 62 9.71 4.39 6.81
N ILE A 63 10.59 5.25 7.35
CA ILE A 63 11.38 4.97 8.54
C ILE A 63 10.48 4.82 9.78
N GLU A 64 9.50 5.68 9.96
CA GLU A 64 8.51 5.56 11.04
C GLU A 64 7.75 4.22 10.95
N SER A 65 7.26 3.87 9.76
CA SER A 65 6.56 2.60 9.53
C SER A 65 7.46 1.39 9.81
N PHE A 66 8.76 1.50 9.53
CA PHE A 66 9.75 0.48 9.80
C PHE A 66 10.05 0.33 11.30
N ASN A 67 10.12 1.45 12.04
CA ASN A 67 10.42 1.46 13.48
C ASN A 67 9.26 0.96 14.33
N ASP A 68 8.03 1.28 13.94
CA ASP A 68 6.87 1.14 14.83
C ASP A 68 6.34 -0.29 14.95
N ASN A 69 6.76 -1.24 14.12
CA ASN A 69 6.05 -2.52 13.97
C ASN A 69 4.51 -2.37 13.74
N LYS A 70 4.01 -1.14 13.83
CA LYS A 70 2.58 -0.82 13.68
C LYS A 70 2.09 -1.08 12.27
N SER A 71 2.94 -0.88 11.26
CA SER A 71 2.58 -1.18 9.88
C SER A 71 2.38 -2.68 9.68
N LYS A 72 3.21 -3.53 10.31
CA LYS A 72 2.99 -4.99 10.34
C LYS A 72 1.69 -5.33 11.08
N GLN A 73 1.40 -4.65 12.17
CA GLN A 73 0.19 -4.90 12.97
C GLN A 73 -1.07 -4.40 12.28
N ILE A 74 -1.04 -3.23 11.61
CA ILE A 74 -2.19 -2.71 10.85
C ILE A 74 -2.44 -3.53 9.59
N VAL A 75 -1.41 -3.93 8.87
CA VAL A 75 -1.53 -4.85 7.73
C VAL A 75 -1.96 -6.22 8.23
N ASN A 76 -1.38 -6.72 9.32
CA ASN A 76 -1.79 -7.98 9.93
C ASN A 76 -3.20 -7.91 10.52
N ASP A 77 -3.63 -6.83 11.16
CA ASP A 77 -4.99 -6.70 11.69
C ASP A 77 -6.03 -6.58 10.58
N LYS A 78 -5.76 -5.82 9.53
CA LYS A 78 -6.62 -5.74 8.36
C LYS A 78 -6.63 -7.04 7.56
N LEU A 79 -5.47 -7.63 7.31
CA LEU A 79 -5.30 -8.92 6.65
C LEU A 79 -5.79 -10.07 7.54
N TYR A 80 -5.47 -10.08 8.84
CA TYR A 80 -5.86 -11.14 9.74
C TYR A 80 -7.37 -11.28 9.83
N LYS A 81 -8.10 -10.18 9.87
CA LYS A 81 -9.58 -10.23 9.90
C LYS A 81 -10.20 -10.66 8.58
N THR A 82 -9.59 -10.32 7.45
CA THR A 82 -10.16 -10.56 6.11
C THR A 82 -9.61 -11.83 5.46
N VAL A 83 -8.34 -12.12 5.61
CA VAL A 83 -7.64 -13.22 4.90
C VAL A 83 -7.67 -14.54 5.66
N ILE A 84 -7.71 -14.55 7.00
CA ILE A 84 -7.92 -15.79 7.76
C ILE A 84 -9.24 -16.47 7.37
N LEU A 85 -10.26 -15.66 7.01
CA LEU A 85 -11.56 -16.18 6.62
C LEU A 85 -11.61 -16.66 5.16
N THR A 86 -10.68 -16.20 4.30
CA THR A 86 -10.75 -16.43 2.85
C THR A 86 -9.60 -17.27 2.28
N ASN A 87 -8.38 -17.16 2.80
CA ASN A 87 -7.25 -17.95 2.29
C ASN A 87 -6.04 -17.97 3.25
N PRO A 88 -5.87 -19.03 4.09
CA PRO A 88 -4.78 -19.14 5.05
C PRO A 88 -3.37 -19.18 4.44
N ASP A 89 -3.21 -19.58 3.19
CA ASP A 89 -1.90 -19.62 2.52
C ASP A 89 -1.39 -18.22 2.14
N THR A 90 -2.28 -17.26 1.96
CA THR A 90 -1.92 -15.86 1.69
C THR A 90 -1.33 -15.19 2.93
N VAL A 91 -1.73 -15.59 4.14
CA VAL A 91 -1.17 -15.07 5.41
C VAL A 91 0.31 -15.41 5.53
N LYS A 92 0.70 -16.65 5.20
CA LYS A 92 2.11 -17.10 5.25
C LYS A 92 3.01 -16.30 4.31
N SER A 93 2.50 -15.89 3.14
CA SER A 93 3.27 -15.05 2.20
C SER A 93 3.50 -13.64 2.74
N PHE A 94 2.63 -13.15 3.63
CA PHE A 94 2.74 -11.82 4.25
C PHE A 94 3.65 -11.81 5.48
N GLU A 95 3.69 -12.89 6.26
CA GLU A 95 4.61 -13.02 7.41
C GLU A 95 6.08 -12.98 6.95
N SER A 96 6.35 -13.34 5.70
CA SER A 96 7.68 -13.27 5.08
C SER A 96 8.03 -11.91 4.46
N VAL A 97 7.09 -10.96 4.36
CA VAL A 97 7.33 -9.65 3.73
C VAL A 97 8.04 -8.73 4.70
N GLU A 98 9.36 -8.68 4.60
CA GLU A 98 10.21 -7.70 5.30
C GLU A 98 10.07 -6.28 4.73
N THR A 99 9.32 -6.09 3.65
CA THR A 99 9.20 -4.86 2.86
C THR A 99 7.94 -4.07 3.20
N ILE A 100 8.05 -2.76 3.13
CA ILE A 100 6.92 -1.82 3.23
C ILE A 100 6.06 -2.00 1.97
N VAL A 101 4.86 -2.54 2.14
CA VAL A 101 3.95 -2.90 1.02
C VAL A 101 3.33 -1.72 0.28
N ASP A 102 3.46 -0.49 0.81
CA ASP A 102 2.91 0.75 0.25
C ASP A 102 4.00 1.77 -0.13
N LEU A 103 5.19 1.30 -0.52
CA LEU A 103 6.31 2.16 -0.89
C LEU A 103 5.96 3.03 -2.11
N LEU A 104 5.34 2.44 -3.12
CA LEU A 104 4.67 3.13 -4.23
C LEU A 104 3.16 2.94 -4.06
N GLY A 105 2.41 4.04 -4.00
CA GLY A 105 0.97 4.04 -3.84
C GLY A 105 0.27 4.70 -5.02
N ILE A 106 -0.80 4.09 -5.52
CA ILE A 106 -1.72 4.69 -6.50
C ILE A 106 -3.12 4.68 -5.89
N ARG A 107 -3.81 5.82 -5.94
CA ARG A 107 -5.20 5.91 -5.53
C ARG A 107 -6.07 6.20 -6.75
N VAL A 108 -7.08 5.38 -6.94
CA VAL A 108 -8.04 5.48 -8.04
C VAL A 108 -9.41 5.79 -7.43
N ILE A 109 -10.03 6.86 -7.89
CA ILE A 109 -11.38 7.26 -7.50
C ILE A 109 -12.31 7.07 -8.71
N THR A 110 -13.43 6.40 -8.50
CA THR A 110 -14.50 6.20 -9.49
C THR A 110 -15.79 6.84 -9.01
N LEU A 111 -16.76 7.03 -9.90
CA LEU A 111 -18.08 7.55 -9.51
C LEU A 111 -19.03 6.44 -9.04
N ASP A 112 -18.77 5.20 -9.43
CA ASP A 112 -19.62 4.05 -9.11
C ASP A 112 -18.80 2.76 -8.93
N ASN A 113 -19.46 1.76 -8.32
CA ASN A 113 -18.84 0.45 -8.04
C ASN A 113 -18.58 -0.37 -9.32
N ASN A 114 -19.42 -0.27 -10.36
CA ASN A 114 -19.21 -1.05 -11.57
C ASN A 114 -17.92 -0.66 -12.28
N THR A 115 -17.70 0.64 -12.41
CA THR A 115 -16.44 1.20 -12.93
C THR A 115 -15.27 0.81 -12.05
N LEU A 116 -15.43 0.85 -10.72
CA LEU A 116 -14.40 0.43 -9.76
C LEU A 116 -13.96 -1.00 -10.01
N TYR A 117 -14.93 -1.95 -10.01
CA TYR A 117 -14.59 -3.37 -10.19
C TYR A 117 -14.10 -3.70 -11.60
N LYS A 118 -14.55 -2.98 -12.63
CA LYS A 118 -13.97 -3.08 -13.97
C LYS A 118 -12.48 -2.77 -13.95
N ILE A 119 -12.08 -1.67 -13.30
CA ILE A 119 -10.66 -1.27 -13.19
C ILE A 119 -9.88 -2.25 -12.33
N VAL A 120 -10.46 -2.74 -11.22
CA VAL A 120 -9.84 -3.81 -10.39
C VAL A 120 -9.45 -5.01 -11.25
N ASN A 121 -10.37 -5.51 -12.06
CA ASN A 121 -10.12 -6.68 -12.91
C ASN A 121 -9.06 -6.39 -13.97
N LEU A 122 -9.12 -5.25 -14.64
CA LEU A 122 -8.11 -4.83 -15.62
C LEU A 122 -6.70 -4.76 -15.02
N LEU A 123 -6.56 -4.18 -13.83
CA LEU A 123 -5.26 -4.08 -13.16
C LEU A 123 -4.72 -5.45 -12.76
N LYS A 124 -5.60 -6.32 -12.21
CA LYS A 124 -5.22 -7.69 -11.83
C LYS A 124 -4.75 -8.50 -13.03
N GLU A 125 -5.45 -8.43 -14.16
CA GLU A 125 -5.10 -9.17 -15.38
C GLU A 125 -3.79 -8.64 -15.98
N LYS A 126 -3.64 -7.31 -16.05
CA LYS A 126 -2.48 -6.70 -16.72
C LYS A 126 -1.18 -6.86 -15.94
N TYR A 127 -1.22 -6.73 -14.62
CA TYR A 127 0.00 -6.63 -13.80
C TYR A 127 0.21 -7.80 -12.84
N ASN A 128 -0.61 -8.85 -12.94
CA ASN A 128 -0.49 -10.07 -12.13
C ASN A 128 -0.38 -9.79 -10.62
N SER A 129 -1.47 -9.31 -10.02
CA SER A 129 -1.51 -9.01 -8.58
C SER A 129 -1.29 -10.26 -7.73
N TYR A 130 -0.49 -10.15 -6.68
CA TYR A 130 -0.29 -11.28 -5.75
C TYR A 130 -1.31 -11.28 -4.60
N LEU A 131 -1.96 -10.14 -4.31
CA LEU A 131 -2.99 -10.02 -3.29
C LEU A 131 -4.03 -8.96 -3.67
N SER A 132 -5.29 -9.23 -3.34
CA SER A 132 -6.38 -8.26 -3.41
C SER A 132 -7.26 -8.39 -2.20
N ILE A 133 -7.56 -7.26 -1.54
CA ILE A 133 -8.41 -7.18 -0.36
C ILE A 133 -9.59 -6.27 -0.69
N ASP A 134 -10.81 -6.82 -0.65
CA ASP A 134 -12.03 -6.08 -0.90
C ASP A 134 -12.71 -5.72 0.42
N LEU A 135 -12.53 -4.48 0.88
CA LEU A 135 -13.15 -3.94 2.08
C LEU A 135 -14.51 -3.27 1.81
N ILE A 136 -15.00 -3.31 0.57
CA ILE A 136 -16.32 -2.77 0.20
C ILE A 136 -17.40 -3.83 0.43
N SER A 137 -17.14 -5.05 -0.03
CA SER A 137 -18.05 -6.19 0.12
C SER A 137 -17.95 -6.87 1.49
N ASP A 138 -16.85 -6.71 2.20
CA ASP A 138 -16.66 -7.30 3.52
C ASP A 138 -17.31 -6.42 4.60
N ARG A 139 -18.48 -6.87 5.06
CA ARG A 139 -19.26 -6.18 6.11
C ARG A 139 -18.70 -6.34 7.52
N LEU A 140 -17.68 -7.17 7.70
CA LEU A 140 -17.08 -7.44 9.01
C LEU A 140 -16.02 -6.39 9.41
N VAL A 141 -15.52 -5.62 8.47
CA VAL A 141 -14.58 -4.54 8.72
C VAL A 141 -15.36 -3.26 9.04
N GLY A 142 -15.06 -2.65 10.18
CA GLY A 142 -15.77 -1.51 10.76
C GLY A 142 -16.13 -0.41 9.75
N PHE A 143 -17.23 0.24 9.98
CA PHE A 143 -18.08 1.02 9.08
C PHE A 143 -17.42 2.15 8.29
N GLU A 144 -16.19 2.54 8.62
CA GLU A 144 -15.69 3.86 8.24
C GLU A 144 -14.77 3.83 7.01
N TYR A 145 -14.01 2.75 6.83
CA TYR A 145 -13.06 2.66 5.73
C TYR A 145 -13.47 1.61 4.70
N ARG A 146 -13.81 2.06 3.49
CA ARG A 146 -14.15 1.19 2.36
C ARG A 146 -13.22 1.44 1.19
N ALA A 147 -12.60 0.38 0.69
CA ALA A 147 -11.74 0.40 -0.48
C ALA A 147 -11.48 -1.02 -0.98
N VAL A 148 -11.10 -1.15 -2.24
CA VAL A 148 -10.39 -2.33 -2.73
C VAL A 148 -8.89 -2.01 -2.75
N HIS A 149 -8.09 -2.85 -2.11
CA HIS A 149 -6.63 -2.77 -2.14
C HIS A 149 -6.09 -3.89 -3.03
N ILE A 150 -5.22 -3.54 -3.96
CA ILE A 150 -4.53 -4.50 -4.80
C ILE A 150 -3.03 -4.28 -4.60
N TYR A 151 -2.29 -5.38 -4.39
CA TYR A 151 -0.87 -5.35 -4.15
C TYR A 151 -0.12 -6.06 -5.27
N PHE A 152 0.96 -5.42 -5.71
CA PHE A 152 1.82 -5.90 -6.78
C PHE A 152 3.28 -5.88 -6.33
N LYS A 153 4.06 -6.80 -6.88
CA LYS A 153 5.52 -6.79 -6.86
C LYS A 153 6.00 -6.59 -8.28
N LEU A 154 6.59 -5.45 -8.54
CA LEU A 154 6.98 -5.04 -9.87
C LEU A 154 8.50 -5.13 -10.03
N ASN A 155 8.93 -5.68 -11.17
CA ASN A 155 10.33 -5.72 -11.56
C ASN A 155 10.55 -4.78 -12.75
N PHE A 156 11.56 -3.94 -12.65
CA PHE A 156 11.96 -3.01 -13.70
C PHE A 156 13.41 -3.29 -14.12
N PRO A 157 13.75 -3.21 -15.44
CA PRO A 157 15.07 -3.57 -15.94
C PRO A 157 16.24 -2.85 -15.24
N ASN A 158 16.08 -1.58 -14.88
CA ASN A 158 17.13 -0.77 -14.28
C ASN A 158 16.98 -0.59 -12.76
N ILE A 159 16.07 -1.32 -12.12
CA ILE A 159 15.88 -1.30 -10.66
C ILE A 159 16.22 -2.68 -10.09
N SER A 160 17.22 -2.73 -9.21
CA SER A 160 17.79 -3.98 -8.69
C SER A 160 16.97 -4.66 -7.58
N PHE A 161 15.78 -4.16 -7.28
CA PHE A 161 14.89 -4.71 -6.24
C PHE A 161 13.44 -4.74 -6.72
N GLU A 162 12.63 -5.63 -6.12
CA GLU A 162 11.19 -5.65 -6.37
C GLU A 162 10.53 -4.41 -5.77
N VAL A 163 9.78 -3.68 -6.59
CA VAL A 163 9.05 -2.48 -6.17
C VAL A 163 7.67 -2.87 -5.67
N PRO A 164 7.38 -2.72 -4.37
CA PRO A 164 6.05 -2.96 -3.85
C PRO A 164 5.13 -1.81 -4.23
N LEU A 165 4.01 -2.13 -4.87
CA LEU A 165 2.96 -1.20 -5.24
C LEU A 165 1.67 -1.57 -4.54
N GLU A 166 1.03 -0.59 -3.90
CA GLU A 166 -0.35 -0.65 -3.45
C GLU A 166 -1.23 0.21 -4.36
N VAL A 167 -2.31 -0.38 -4.90
CA VAL A 167 -3.37 0.38 -5.57
C VAL A 167 -4.63 0.35 -4.71
N GLN A 168 -5.09 1.54 -4.30
CA GLN A 168 -6.32 1.73 -3.54
C GLN A 168 -7.43 2.24 -4.46
N LEU A 169 -8.52 1.49 -4.58
CA LEU A 169 -9.68 1.90 -5.37
C LEU A 169 -10.87 2.21 -4.44
N LYS A 170 -11.50 3.35 -4.66
CA LYS A 170 -12.69 3.83 -3.92
C LYS A 170 -13.66 4.51 -4.86
N THR A 171 -14.95 4.53 -4.50
CA THR A 171 -15.85 5.51 -5.11
C THR A 171 -15.62 6.90 -4.49
N TYR A 172 -16.10 7.93 -5.19
CA TYR A 172 -16.04 9.31 -4.71
C TYR A 172 -16.73 9.46 -3.33
N GLU A 173 -17.87 8.82 -3.14
CA GLU A 173 -18.60 8.85 -1.87
C GLU A 173 -17.78 8.22 -0.73
N MET A 174 -17.16 7.05 -0.97
CA MET A 174 -16.31 6.39 0.03
C MET A 174 -15.09 7.23 0.37
N HIS A 175 -14.50 7.87 -0.63
CA HIS A 175 -13.36 8.75 -0.44
C HIS A 175 -13.73 9.97 0.41
N TYR A 176 -14.80 10.66 0.04
CA TYR A 176 -15.26 11.85 0.75
C TYR A 176 -15.68 11.55 2.19
N ALA A 177 -16.42 10.48 2.42
CA ALA A 177 -16.83 10.06 3.76
C ALA A 177 -15.62 9.76 4.65
N TRP A 178 -14.59 9.09 4.10
CA TRP A 178 -13.37 8.82 4.84
C TRP A 178 -12.57 10.08 5.19
N GLU A 179 -12.36 10.99 4.24
CA GLU A 179 -11.61 12.23 4.46
C GLU A 179 -12.30 13.09 5.52
N ALA A 180 -13.64 13.20 5.49
CA ALA A 180 -14.41 13.93 6.48
C ALA A 180 -14.25 13.34 7.90
N LEU A 181 -14.29 12.01 8.03
CA LEU A 181 -14.09 11.31 9.31
C LEU A 181 -12.64 11.39 9.78
N HIS A 182 -11.69 11.21 8.89
CA HIS A 182 -10.26 11.28 9.20
C HIS A 182 -9.88 12.65 9.76
N ASP A 183 -10.36 13.73 9.14
CA ASP A 183 -10.12 15.09 9.61
C ASP A 183 -10.75 15.34 11.00
N THR A 184 -11.92 14.77 11.25
CA THR A 184 -12.62 14.96 12.54
C THR A 184 -11.97 14.16 13.68
N ILE A 185 -11.57 12.91 13.42
CA ILE A 185 -11.04 12.02 14.45
C ILE A 185 -9.56 12.31 14.75
N TYR A 186 -8.74 12.46 13.71
CA TYR A 186 -7.28 12.57 13.90
C TYR A 186 -6.80 13.97 14.23
N LYS A 187 -7.48 15.04 13.78
CA LYS A 187 -7.12 16.40 14.20
C LYS A 187 -7.45 16.64 15.68
N ASN A 188 -8.54 16.06 16.19
CA ASN A 188 -8.91 16.19 17.61
C ASN A 188 -8.01 15.38 18.57
N GLN A 189 -7.32 14.34 18.11
CA GLN A 189 -6.37 13.58 18.94
C GLN A 189 -5.00 14.24 19.09
N LYS A 190 -4.66 15.24 18.27
CA LYS A 190 -3.40 16.00 18.39
C LYS A 190 -3.51 17.24 19.27
N ILE A 191 -4.69 17.53 19.84
CA ILE A 191 -4.94 18.71 20.71
C ILE A 191 -4.96 18.33 22.20
N ASN A 192 -4.86 17.06 22.56
CA ASN A 192 -4.69 16.54 23.90
C ASN A 192 -3.32 15.85 24.03
#